data_078504b194906a0e234385ad906bb053
#
_entry.id   078504b194906a0e234385ad906bb053
#
_cell.length_a   1.000
_cell.length_b   1.000
_cell.length_c   1.000
_cell.angle_alpha   90.00
_cell.angle_beta   90.00
_cell.angle_gamma   90.00
#
_symmetry.space_group_name_H-M   'P 1'
#
loop_
_entity.id
_entity.type
_entity.pdbx_description
1 polymer ?
#
loop_
_entity_poly.entity_id
_entity_poly.type
_entity_poly.pdbx_seq_one_letter_code
_entity_poly.pdbx_strand_id
1 'polypeptide(L)'
;MKISFIPFVSVLLALLYGCTAEKKPESVSELFPVPISLSCSAESFVPEDSLAVVEGLVCSGRNLVVYDLQSGESYVLFDALSGEYITRFGRIGQGPGEISSGSYGCLSDGRFVVFDDATKNVTAYDMDTLRNGARHGGFVWRQRYDIGDGQLSRLAFLGNGLFFGAGLLDSHYQYILFDSDNHIHDTAVEVYNSEDTSFDRYTRFLSNQGDLVMNCSGKRLACALNFSSNIDFLAVDEGKIRLVKSLRLKNPLYLPESSGGIYSASVTPESFWGYISLCSTDKYVYALYSDKKVMESGRCSSTVLVYDWDGNPVRSFQLDVPAFHIAADETDSHLFVSLMDEEHNWKISVYDLK
;
A
#
# COMPACT_ATOMS: atom_id res chain seq x y z
N MET A 1 -52.36 62.52 39.33
CA MET A 1 -51.64 61.22 39.34
C MET A 1 -51.43 60.80 37.91
N LYS A 2 -50.29 61.06 37.30
CA LYS A 2 -49.96 60.74 35.91
C LYS A 2 -49.14 59.51 35.93
N ILE A 3 -49.68 58.42 35.37
CA ILE A 3 -48.97 57.16 35.18
C ILE A 3 -48.26 57.22 33.79
N SER A 4 -46.94 57.21 33.81
CA SER A 4 -46.11 57.18 32.60
C SER A 4 -45.93 55.75 32.18
N PHE A 5 -46.33 55.41 30.95
CA PHE A 5 -46.07 54.11 30.29
C PHE A 5 -44.74 54.19 29.60
N ILE A 6 -43.76 53.32 29.96
CA ILE A 6 -42.50 53.08 29.23
C ILE A 6 -42.73 51.87 28.36
N PRO A 7 -42.56 51.94 27.05
CA PRO A 7 -42.57 50.74 26.18
C PRO A 7 -41.29 49.99 26.30
N PHE A 8 -41.35 48.71 26.66
CA PHE A 8 -40.26 47.75 26.63
C PHE A 8 -40.03 47.33 25.17
N VAL A 9 -38.96 47.82 24.56
CA VAL A 9 -38.51 47.36 23.24
C VAL A 9 -37.67 46.13 23.46
N SER A 10 -38.25 44.96 23.24
CA SER A 10 -37.50 43.69 23.21
C SER A 10 -36.74 43.60 21.90
N VAL A 11 -35.42 43.79 21.96
CA VAL A 11 -34.51 43.50 20.85
C VAL A 11 -34.30 42.00 20.79
N LEU A 12 -35.00 41.33 19.85
CA LEU A 12 -34.81 39.92 19.53
C LEU A 12 -33.53 39.80 18.66
N LEU A 13 -32.39 39.55 19.30
CA LEU A 13 -31.16 39.17 18.57
C LEU A 13 -31.35 37.73 18.07
N ALA A 14 -31.79 37.59 16.83
CA ALA A 14 -31.72 36.32 16.12
C ALA A 14 -30.26 36.01 15.82
N LEU A 15 -29.63 35.18 16.65
CA LEU A 15 -28.36 34.53 16.34
C LEU A 15 -28.62 33.58 15.16
N LEU A 16 -28.35 34.06 13.96
CA LEU A 16 -28.21 33.21 12.78
C LEU A 16 -26.93 32.36 12.95
N TYR A 17 -27.05 31.28 13.67
CA TYR A 17 -26.12 30.15 13.52
C TYR A 17 -26.35 29.60 12.12
N GLY A 18 -25.66 30.15 11.15
CA GLY A 18 -25.52 29.50 9.86
C GLY A 18 -24.75 28.18 10.09
N CYS A 19 -25.47 27.07 10.15
CA CYS A 19 -24.89 25.78 9.86
C CYS A 19 -24.38 25.85 8.42
N THR A 20 -23.13 26.22 8.24
CA THR A 20 -22.40 25.87 7.02
C THR A 20 -22.33 24.37 7.04
N ALA A 21 -23.16 23.68 6.26
CA ALA A 21 -23.00 22.27 6.00
C ALA A 21 -21.55 22.11 5.50
N GLU A 22 -20.69 21.47 6.31
CA GLU A 22 -19.33 21.15 5.86
C GLU A 22 -19.46 20.36 4.57
N LYS A 23 -18.94 20.92 3.48
CA LYS A 23 -18.93 20.25 2.18
C LYS A 23 -18.13 18.97 2.37
N LYS A 24 -18.75 17.81 2.11
CA LYS A 24 -18.00 16.56 2.14
C LYS A 24 -16.87 16.65 1.13
N PRO A 25 -15.65 16.22 1.48
CA PRO A 25 -14.52 16.22 0.55
C PRO A 25 -14.84 15.36 -0.68
N GLU A 26 -14.50 15.86 -1.84
CA GLU A 26 -14.67 15.13 -3.11
C GLU A 26 -13.48 14.21 -3.40
N SER A 27 -12.31 14.54 -2.84
CA SER A 27 -11.08 13.77 -2.92
C SER A 27 -10.43 13.61 -1.54
N VAL A 28 -9.71 12.51 -1.36
CA VAL A 28 -8.91 12.27 -0.14
C VAL A 28 -7.86 13.36 0.07
N SER A 29 -7.27 13.88 -1.01
CA SER A 29 -6.27 14.94 -0.94
C SER A 29 -6.78 16.23 -0.28
N GLU A 30 -8.09 16.52 -0.35
CA GLU A 30 -8.71 17.67 0.31
C GLU A 30 -8.69 17.57 1.85
N LEU A 31 -8.44 16.38 2.41
CA LEU A 31 -8.28 16.18 3.85
C LEU A 31 -6.91 16.64 4.38
N PHE A 32 -5.98 16.93 3.49
CA PHE A 32 -4.59 17.23 3.82
C PHE A 32 -4.30 18.74 3.75
N PRO A 33 -3.28 19.21 4.46
CA PRO A 33 -2.75 20.54 4.27
C PRO A 33 -2.28 20.77 2.83
N VAL A 34 -2.08 22.05 2.48
CA VAL A 34 -1.51 22.43 1.18
C VAL A 34 -0.23 21.63 0.89
N PRO A 35 -0.11 21.00 -0.27
CA PRO A 35 1.02 20.15 -0.58
C PRO A 35 2.35 20.92 -0.58
N ILE A 36 3.39 20.29 -0.05
CA ILE A 36 4.77 20.75 -0.14
C ILE A 36 5.33 20.26 -1.47
N SER A 37 5.79 21.19 -2.33
CA SER A 37 6.42 20.81 -3.60
C SER A 37 7.81 20.26 -3.35
N LEU A 38 8.11 19.12 -3.94
CA LEU A 38 9.41 18.46 -3.90
C LEU A 38 9.97 18.34 -5.32
N SER A 39 11.28 18.48 -5.45
CA SER A 39 12.01 18.29 -6.70
C SER A 39 13.13 17.28 -6.49
N CYS A 40 13.28 16.35 -7.44
CA CYS A 40 14.33 15.35 -7.39
C CYS A 40 15.58 15.80 -8.16
N SER A 41 16.68 15.07 -7.97
CA SER A 41 17.84 15.12 -8.87
C SER A 41 17.46 14.60 -10.26
N ALA A 42 18.02 15.20 -11.30
CA ALA A 42 17.86 14.68 -12.67
C ALA A 42 18.59 13.35 -12.88
N GLU A 43 19.62 13.06 -12.05
CA GLU A 43 20.37 11.82 -12.10
C GLU A 43 19.64 10.69 -11.38
N SER A 44 19.79 9.47 -11.88
CA SER A 44 19.29 8.27 -11.21
C SER A 44 20.11 7.99 -9.94
N PHE A 45 19.41 7.66 -8.84
CA PHE A 45 20.07 7.26 -7.59
C PHE A 45 20.79 5.92 -7.70
N VAL A 46 20.31 5.04 -8.55
CA VAL A 46 20.92 3.73 -8.83
C VAL A 46 21.60 3.74 -10.20
N PRO A 47 22.56 2.82 -10.48
CA PRO A 47 23.22 2.76 -11.77
C PRO A 47 22.23 2.66 -12.93
N GLU A 48 22.48 3.42 -14.00
CA GLU A 48 21.71 3.32 -15.24
C GLU A 48 21.78 1.89 -15.80
N ASP A 49 20.75 1.48 -16.54
CA ASP A 49 20.61 0.13 -17.12
C ASP A 49 20.60 -1.03 -16.10
N SER A 50 20.49 -0.72 -14.80
CA SER A 50 20.41 -1.76 -13.76
C SER A 50 19.02 -2.37 -13.60
N LEU A 51 18.00 -1.72 -14.14
CA LEU A 51 16.58 -2.07 -13.97
C LEU A 51 15.91 -2.32 -15.34
N ALA A 52 15.00 -3.29 -15.38
CA ALA A 52 14.21 -3.59 -16.57
C ALA A 52 12.78 -3.09 -16.46
N VAL A 53 12.01 -3.60 -15.47
CA VAL A 53 10.63 -3.16 -15.20
C VAL A 53 10.41 -3.15 -13.70
N VAL A 54 10.25 -1.97 -13.13
CA VAL A 54 10.06 -1.82 -11.68
C VAL A 54 8.58 -2.00 -11.31
N GLU A 55 8.29 -2.98 -10.46
CA GLU A 55 6.95 -3.31 -9.96
C GLU A 55 6.78 -3.07 -8.46
N GLY A 56 7.83 -2.64 -7.77
CA GLY A 56 7.75 -2.30 -6.36
C GLY A 56 9.08 -1.85 -5.76
N LEU A 57 8.98 -1.12 -4.64
CA LEU A 57 10.09 -0.65 -3.83
C LEU A 57 9.83 -0.95 -2.36
N VAL A 58 10.85 -1.40 -1.66
CA VAL A 58 10.82 -1.55 -0.19
C VAL A 58 12.16 -1.07 0.38
N CYS A 59 12.13 -0.22 1.40
CA CYS A 59 13.30 0.28 2.08
C CYS A 59 13.23 -0.02 3.58
N SER A 60 14.34 -0.50 4.17
CA SER A 60 14.54 -0.57 5.62
C SER A 60 16.04 -0.57 5.91
N GLY A 61 16.46 0.32 6.81
CA GLY A 61 17.86 0.55 7.13
C GLY A 61 18.66 0.91 5.89
N ARG A 62 19.68 0.11 5.61
CA ARG A 62 20.52 0.28 4.40
C ARG A 62 20.05 -0.55 3.20
N ASN A 63 18.91 -1.20 3.29
CA ASN A 63 18.42 -2.08 2.23
C ASN A 63 17.34 -1.37 1.41
N LEU A 64 17.64 -1.10 0.14
CA LEU A 64 16.64 -0.73 -0.87
C LEU A 64 16.45 -1.93 -1.79
N VAL A 65 15.33 -2.63 -1.64
CA VAL A 65 14.93 -3.74 -2.48
C VAL A 65 13.99 -3.23 -3.57
N VAL A 66 14.37 -3.48 -4.80
CA VAL A 66 13.56 -3.17 -5.98
C VAL A 66 13.02 -4.48 -6.54
N TYR A 67 11.71 -4.57 -6.70
CA TYR A 67 11.10 -5.63 -7.47
C TYR A 67 11.22 -5.27 -8.95
N ASP A 68 12.03 -6.03 -9.68
CA ASP A 68 12.39 -5.80 -11.07
C ASP A 68 12.08 -7.03 -11.92
N LEU A 69 11.10 -6.90 -12.82
CA LEU A 69 10.70 -7.99 -13.72
C LEU A 69 11.76 -8.24 -14.80
N GLN A 70 12.85 -8.85 -14.39
CA GLN A 70 13.88 -9.33 -15.30
C GLN A 70 13.88 -10.87 -15.34
N SER A 71 14.27 -11.43 -16.48
CA SER A 71 14.35 -12.88 -16.61
C SER A 71 15.38 -13.47 -15.66
N GLY A 72 14.95 -14.41 -14.82
CA GLY A 72 15.78 -15.21 -13.94
C GLY A 72 15.74 -14.85 -12.47
N GLU A 73 15.79 -13.58 -12.09
CA GLU A 73 15.79 -13.12 -10.70
C GLU A 73 14.89 -11.90 -10.55
N SER A 74 14.02 -11.90 -9.54
CA SER A 74 12.93 -10.92 -9.42
C SER A 74 13.26 -9.70 -8.57
N TYR A 75 14.36 -9.73 -7.80
CA TYR A 75 14.69 -8.64 -6.89
C TYR A 75 16.13 -8.17 -7.07
N VAL A 76 16.31 -6.86 -6.92
CA VAL A 76 17.61 -6.20 -6.86
C VAL A 76 17.76 -5.54 -5.50
N LEU A 77 18.89 -5.77 -4.86
CA LEU A 77 19.28 -5.10 -3.63
C LEU A 77 20.30 -4.01 -3.96
N PHE A 78 19.97 -2.80 -3.55
CA PHE A 78 20.87 -1.63 -3.55
C PHE A 78 21.15 -1.18 -2.12
N ASP A 79 22.29 -0.50 -1.93
CA ASP A 79 22.54 0.24 -0.71
C ASP A 79 21.70 1.54 -0.70
N ALA A 80 20.85 1.70 0.31
CA ALA A 80 19.93 2.83 0.39
C ALA A 80 20.62 4.18 0.66
N LEU A 81 21.90 4.20 1.06
CA LEU A 81 22.64 5.45 1.29
C LEU A 81 23.43 5.91 0.06
N SER A 82 23.95 4.96 -0.74
CA SER A 82 24.84 5.26 -1.86
C SER A 82 24.24 4.96 -3.24
N GLY A 83 23.14 4.20 -3.30
CA GLY A 83 22.60 3.67 -4.56
C GLY A 83 23.43 2.55 -5.19
N GLU A 84 24.48 2.09 -4.51
CA GLU A 84 25.36 1.05 -5.03
C GLU A 84 24.61 -0.28 -5.19
N TYR A 85 24.82 -0.91 -6.35
CA TYR A 85 24.32 -2.27 -6.60
C TYR A 85 25.02 -3.28 -5.72
N ILE A 86 24.24 -4.14 -5.04
CA ILE A 86 24.77 -5.19 -4.17
C ILE A 86 24.62 -6.56 -4.83
N THR A 87 23.40 -6.98 -5.10
CA THR A 87 23.12 -8.30 -5.69
C THR A 87 21.72 -8.39 -6.28
N ARG A 88 21.50 -9.39 -7.13
CA ARG A 88 20.14 -9.88 -7.48
C ARG A 88 19.85 -11.15 -6.70
N PHE A 89 18.56 -11.39 -6.43
CA PHE A 89 18.09 -12.56 -5.71
C PHE A 89 16.62 -12.88 -6.06
N GLY A 90 16.07 -13.95 -5.46
CA GLY A 90 14.70 -14.39 -5.78
C GLY A 90 14.63 -15.02 -7.15
N ARG A 91 15.48 -16.03 -7.40
CA ARG A 91 15.51 -16.76 -8.67
C ARG A 91 14.16 -17.41 -8.98
N ILE A 92 13.73 -17.29 -10.23
CA ILE A 92 12.50 -17.90 -10.71
C ILE A 92 12.73 -19.40 -10.93
N GLY A 93 11.88 -20.23 -10.27
CA GLY A 93 11.96 -21.68 -10.36
C GLY A 93 11.16 -22.38 -9.25
N GLN A 94 11.43 -23.68 -9.05
CA GLN A 94 10.73 -24.50 -8.08
C GLN A 94 11.65 -25.11 -7.01
N GLY A 95 12.93 -24.81 -7.06
CA GLY A 95 13.92 -25.28 -6.11
C GLY A 95 13.84 -24.58 -4.74
N PRO A 96 14.65 -25.05 -3.75
CA PRO A 96 14.77 -24.35 -2.48
C PRO A 96 15.26 -22.92 -2.69
N GLY A 97 14.56 -21.93 -2.12
CA GLY A 97 14.90 -20.51 -2.29
C GLY A 97 14.55 -19.92 -3.66
N GLU A 98 13.92 -20.66 -4.56
CA GLU A 98 13.35 -20.14 -5.81
C GLU A 98 11.89 -19.77 -5.62
N ILE A 99 11.38 -18.84 -6.41
CA ILE A 99 9.98 -18.39 -6.40
C ILE A 99 9.34 -18.62 -7.76
N SER A 100 8.03 -18.84 -7.85
CA SER A 100 7.37 -19.10 -9.13
C SER A 100 7.21 -17.85 -9.97
N SER A 101 7.00 -16.74 -9.31
CA SER A 101 6.96 -15.40 -9.91
C SER A 101 7.38 -14.39 -8.86
N GLY A 102 7.89 -13.24 -9.30
CA GLY A 102 8.09 -12.14 -8.37
C GLY A 102 6.74 -11.69 -7.81
N SER A 103 6.70 -11.55 -6.52
CA SER A 103 5.56 -11.05 -5.76
C SER A 103 6.01 -9.95 -4.82
N TYR A 104 5.05 -9.25 -4.26
CA TYR A 104 5.36 -8.25 -3.25
C TYR A 104 5.96 -8.91 -2.02
N GLY A 105 7.04 -8.28 -1.51
CA GLY A 105 7.70 -8.69 -0.30
C GLY A 105 7.67 -7.59 0.74
N CYS A 106 7.91 -7.96 1.98
CA CYS A 106 8.12 -7.02 3.09
C CYS A 106 9.47 -7.26 3.75
N LEU A 107 10.08 -6.18 4.26
CA LEU A 107 11.24 -6.26 5.14
C LEU A 107 10.76 -6.39 6.58
N SER A 108 11.15 -7.46 7.26
CA SER A 108 10.80 -7.73 8.64
C SER A 108 11.89 -8.57 9.30
N ASP A 109 12.31 -8.18 10.49
CA ASP A 109 13.24 -8.93 11.34
C ASP A 109 14.55 -9.32 10.61
N GLY A 110 15.13 -8.36 9.87
CA GLY A 110 16.36 -8.55 9.08
C GLY A 110 16.18 -9.44 7.84
N ARG A 111 14.96 -9.76 7.46
CA ARG A 111 14.62 -10.62 6.33
C ARG A 111 13.77 -9.91 5.30
N PHE A 112 13.95 -10.27 4.05
CA PHE A 112 12.99 -9.99 3.00
C PHE A 112 12.07 -11.20 2.82
N VAL A 113 10.79 -11.02 3.09
CA VAL A 113 9.80 -12.08 3.07
C VAL A 113 8.89 -11.89 1.87
N VAL A 114 8.94 -12.87 0.97
CA VAL A 114 8.19 -12.86 -0.30
C VAL A 114 6.97 -13.75 -0.17
N PHE A 115 5.87 -13.23 -0.60
CA PHE A 115 4.61 -13.92 -0.73
C PHE A 115 4.38 -14.32 -2.20
N ASP A 116 4.15 -15.59 -2.45
CA ASP A 116 3.88 -16.17 -3.77
C ASP A 116 2.48 -16.79 -3.77
N ASP A 117 1.50 -16.04 -4.28
CA ASP A 117 0.10 -16.49 -4.28
C ASP A 117 -0.15 -17.68 -5.21
N ALA A 118 0.57 -17.76 -6.32
CA ALA A 118 0.40 -18.84 -7.30
C ALA A 118 0.71 -20.21 -6.70
N THR A 119 1.73 -20.29 -5.86
CA THR A 119 2.15 -21.52 -5.17
C THR A 119 1.70 -21.59 -3.72
N LYS A 120 1.11 -20.52 -3.20
CA LYS A 120 0.74 -20.34 -1.79
C LYS A 120 1.96 -20.55 -0.86
N ASN A 121 3.11 -20.03 -1.27
CA ASN A 121 4.32 -20.08 -0.48
C ASN A 121 4.72 -18.71 0.06
N VAL A 122 5.32 -18.74 1.23
CA VAL A 122 6.06 -17.61 1.79
C VAL A 122 7.52 -18.02 1.84
N THR A 123 8.40 -17.21 1.29
CA THR A 123 9.85 -17.48 1.21
C THR A 123 10.61 -16.33 1.85
N ALA A 124 11.55 -16.62 2.73
CA ALA A 124 12.34 -15.62 3.43
C ALA A 124 13.81 -15.68 3.02
N TYR A 125 14.40 -14.49 2.84
CA TYR A 125 15.80 -14.26 2.54
C TYR A 125 16.43 -13.41 3.64
N ASP A 126 17.63 -13.78 4.08
CA ASP A 126 18.42 -13.05 5.06
C ASP A 126 19.17 -11.88 4.39
N MET A 127 18.90 -10.66 4.84
CA MET A 127 19.43 -9.44 4.21
C MET A 127 20.93 -9.26 4.45
N ASP A 128 21.46 -9.68 5.59
CA ASP A 128 22.89 -9.57 5.87
C ASP A 128 23.68 -10.52 4.97
N THR A 129 23.21 -11.73 4.76
CA THR A 129 23.80 -12.69 3.83
C THR A 129 23.80 -12.16 2.38
N LEU A 130 22.69 -11.56 1.95
CA LEU A 130 22.60 -10.94 0.63
C LEU A 130 23.57 -9.75 0.47
N ARG A 131 23.67 -8.89 1.48
CA ARG A 131 24.61 -7.76 1.48
C ARG A 131 26.08 -8.19 1.41
N ASN A 132 26.42 -9.34 1.94
CA ASN A 132 27.76 -9.91 1.87
C ASN A 132 28.07 -10.57 0.51
N GLY A 133 27.23 -10.38 -0.52
CA GLY A 133 27.45 -10.79 -1.89
C GLY A 133 27.22 -12.28 -2.17
N ALA A 134 26.45 -12.96 -1.34
CA ALA A 134 26.08 -14.34 -1.57
C ALA A 134 25.02 -14.43 -2.69
N ARG A 135 25.48 -14.43 -3.95
CA ARG A 135 24.62 -14.79 -5.09
C ARG A 135 24.01 -16.16 -4.83
N HIS A 136 22.69 -16.28 -4.98
CA HIS A 136 21.93 -17.50 -4.68
C HIS A 136 21.96 -17.95 -3.21
N GLY A 137 22.59 -17.16 -2.33
CA GLY A 137 22.53 -17.30 -0.88
C GLY A 137 21.37 -16.50 -0.30
N GLY A 138 21.28 -16.50 1.01
CA GLY A 138 20.27 -15.72 1.72
C GLY A 138 18.94 -16.44 1.94
N PHE A 139 18.65 -17.53 1.22
CA PHE A 139 17.47 -18.34 1.53
C PHE A 139 17.53 -18.86 2.98
N VAL A 140 16.47 -18.57 3.74
CA VAL A 140 16.35 -18.99 5.15
C VAL A 140 15.34 -20.11 5.29
N TRP A 141 14.12 -19.88 4.85
CA TRP A 141 13.04 -20.84 4.91
C TRP A 141 11.97 -20.58 3.84
N ARG A 142 11.22 -21.63 3.54
CA ARG A 142 9.97 -21.55 2.76
C ARG A 142 8.89 -22.28 3.52
N GLN A 143 7.72 -21.70 3.54
CA GLN A 143 6.54 -22.27 4.14
C GLN A 143 5.35 -22.16 3.21
N ARG A 144 4.59 -23.23 3.08
CA ARG A 144 3.29 -23.17 2.43
C ARG A 144 2.24 -22.75 3.44
N TYR A 145 1.41 -21.80 3.06
CA TYR A 145 0.23 -21.43 3.83
C TYR A 145 -1.03 -22.08 3.25
N ASP A 146 -1.96 -22.41 4.15
CA ASP A 146 -3.29 -22.91 3.80
C ASP A 146 -4.32 -22.20 4.68
N ILE A 147 -5.11 -21.34 4.03
CA ILE A 147 -6.17 -20.55 4.68
C ILE A 147 -7.54 -20.96 4.13
N GLY A 148 -7.70 -22.21 3.71
CA GLY A 148 -8.92 -22.73 3.12
C GLY A 148 -9.23 -22.06 1.77
N ASP A 149 -10.47 -21.63 1.60
CA ASP A 149 -10.93 -20.99 0.37
C ASP A 149 -10.49 -19.52 0.23
N GLY A 150 -9.73 -18.97 1.19
CA GLY A 150 -9.24 -17.61 1.13
C GLY A 150 -8.29 -17.36 -0.02
N GLN A 151 -8.34 -16.14 -0.56
CA GLN A 151 -7.44 -15.62 -1.59
C GLN A 151 -6.77 -14.36 -1.06
N LEU A 152 -5.43 -14.33 -1.03
CA LEU A 152 -4.67 -13.17 -0.58
C LEU A 152 -4.11 -12.39 -1.77
N SER A 153 -4.20 -11.07 -1.70
CA SER A 153 -3.50 -10.17 -2.61
C SER A 153 -2.18 -9.67 -2.03
N ARG A 154 -2.08 -9.62 -0.70
CA ARG A 154 -0.90 -9.18 0.05
C ARG A 154 -0.75 -9.97 1.33
N LEU A 155 0.50 -10.10 1.77
CA LEU A 155 0.84 -10.74 3.03
C LEU A 155 2.01 -9.99 3.70
N ALA A 156 1.92 -9.79 5.01
CA ALA A 156 2.98 -9.27 5.85
C ALA A 156 3.39 -10.33 6.89
N PHE A 157 4.69 -10.46 7.12
CA PHE A 157 5.25 -11.29 8.19
C PHE A 157 5.47 -10.42 9.44
N LEU A 158 4.73 -10.69 10.51
CA LEU A 158 4.75 -9.90 11.73
C LEU A 158 5.85 -10.34 12.73
N GLY A 159 6.67 -11.33 12.34
CA GLY A 159 7.64 -11.98 13.24
C GLY A 159 7.04 -13.16 13.99
N ASN A 160 7.90 -13.95 14.64
CA ASN A 160 7.51 -15.10 15.49
C ASN A 160 6.51 -16.08 14.84
N GLY A 161 6.60 -16.29 13.53
CA GLY A 161 5.71 -17.19 12.80
C GLY A 161 4.29 -16.68 12.61
N LEU A 162 4.02 -15.39 12.81
CA LEU A 162 2.72 -14.78 12.65
C LEU A 162 2.64 -14.01 11.32
N PHE A 163 1.52 -14.19 10.60
CA PHE A 163 1.26 -13.59 9.30
C PHE A 163 -0.04 -12.81 9.32
N PHE A 164 -0.03 -11.67 8.65
CA PHE A 164 -1.23 -10.89 8.36
C PHE A 164 -1.46 -10.86 6.86
N GLY A 165 -2.66 -11.25 6.42
CA GLY A 165 -3.04 -11.27 5.02
C GLY A 165 -4.17 -10.29 4.70
N ALA A 166 -4.11 -9.69 3.52
CA ALA A 166 -5.18 -8.89 2.93
C ALA A 166 -5.67 -9.55 1.65
N GLY A 167 -7.00 -9.66 1.48
CA GLY A 167 -7.60 -10.32 0.32
C GLY A 167 -9.09 -10.53 0.45
N LEU A 168 -9.56 -11.72 0.12
CA LEU A 168 -10.96 -12.14 0.27
C LEU A 168 -11.02 -13.48 1.01
N LEU A 169 -11.61 -13.48 2.17
CA LEU A 169 -11.69 -14.63 3.08
C LEU A 169 -13.15 -15.02 3.28
N ASP A 170 -13.46 -16.30 3.10
CA ASP A 170 -14.82 -16.84 3.20
C ASP A 170 -15.86 -16.03 2.39
N SER A 171 -15.41 -15.39 1.31
CA SER A 171 -16.21 -14.48 0.47
C SER A 171 -16.79 -13.25 1.22
N HIS A 172 -16.26 -12.93 2.39
CA HIS A 172 -16.83 -11.94 3.28
C HIS A 172 -15.82 -10.97 3.92
N TYR A 173 -14.71 -11.49 4.49
CA TYR A 173 -13.72 -10.68 5.20
C TYR A 173 -12.53 -10.29 4.33
N GLN A 174 -11.94 -9.12 4.63
CA GLN A 174 -10.79 -8.56 3.91
C GLN A 174 -9.45 -8.91 4.55
N TYR A 175 -9.40 -9.17 5.86
CA TYR A 175 -8.15 -9.38 6.59
C TYR A 175 -8.17 -10.68 7.39
N ILE A 176 -6.99 -11.31 7.49
CA ILE A 176 -6.76 -12.54 8.24
C ILE A 176 -5.46 -12.45 9.04
N LEU A 177 -5.47 -13.00 10.23
CA LEU A 177 -4.31 -13.25 11.07
C LEU A 177 -4.16 -14.75 11.25
N PHE A 178 -3.02 -15.32 10.90
CA PHE A 178 -2.75 -16.75 11.02
C PHE A 178 -1.27 -16.99 11.33
N ASP A 179 -0.96 -18.18 11.82
CA ASP A 179 0.40 -18.56 12.19
C ASP A 179 1.05 -19.55 11.22
N SER A 180 2.31 -19.91 11.51
CA SER A 180 3.11 -20.84 10.73
C SER A 180 2.53 -22.26 10.67
N ASP A 181 1.65 -22.63 11.59
CA ASP A 181 0.94 -23.91 11.58
C ASP A 181 -0.42 -23.81 10.86
N ASN A 182 -0.68 -22.68 10.19
CA ASN A 182 -1.93 -22.34 9.51
C ASN A 182 -3.15 -22.24 10.44
N HIS A 183 -2.96 -22.02 11.73
CA HIS A 183 -4.06 -21.73 12.62
C HIS A 183 -4.52 -20.29 12.41
N ILE A 184 -5.79 -20.12 12.07
CA ILE A 184 -6.42 -18.81 11.93
C ILE A 184 -6.74 -18.29 13.33
N HIS A 185 -6.14 -17.14 13.68
CA HIS A 185 -6.37 -16.47 14.95
C HIS A 185 -7.54 -15.51 14.89
N ASP A 186 -7.68 -14.80 13.74
CA ASP A 186 -8.74 -13.80 13.55
C ASP A 186 -8.99 -13.49 12.08
N THR A 187 -10.23 -13.04 11.79
CA THR A 187 -10.61 -12.42 10.52
C THR A 187 -11.37 -11.14 10.81
N ALA A 188 -11.18 -10.11 10.01
CA ALA A 188 -11.76 -8.81 10.29
C ALA A 188 -12.08 -8.01 9.03
N VAL A 189 -12.95 -7.04 9.20
CA VAL A 189 -13.39 -6.04 8.22
C VAL A 189 -14.07 -6.69 7.01
N GLU A 190 -15.37 -6.46 6.89
CA GLU A 190 -16.12 -6.90 5.73
C GLU A 190 -15.70 -6.13 4.47
N VAL A 191 -15.61 -6.84 3.36
CA VAL A 191 -15.42 -6.18 2.06
C VAL A 191 -16.63 -5.31 1.73
N TYR A 192 -16.42 -4.18 1.06
CA TYR A 192 -17.47 -3.18 0.83
C TYR A 192 -18.71 -3.72 0.06
N ASN A 193 -18.53 -4.78 -0.71
CA ASN A 193 -19.57 -5.41 -1.54
C ASN A 193 -19.94 -6.83 -1.07
N SER A 194 -19.76 -7.14 0.23
CA SER A 194 -19.98 -8.47 0.79
C SER A 194 -21.41 -8.99 0.58
N GLU A 195 -22.42 -8.11 0.63
CA GLU A 195 -23.81 -8.46 0.49
C GLU A 195 -24.33 -8.35 -0.96
N ASP A 196 -23.55 -7.80 -1.90
CA ASP A 196 -23.97 -7.66 -3.29
C ASP A 196 -23.85 -8.98 -4.05
N THR A 197 -24.99 -9.63 -4.27
CA THR A 197 -25.06 -10.92 -4.97
C THR A 197 -24.78 -10.83 -6.48
N SER A 198 -24.73 -9.64 -7.07
CA SER A 198 -24.33 -9.44 -8.46
C SER A 198 -22.82 -9.65 -8.70
N PHE A 199 -22.02 -9.58 -7.62
CA PHE A 199 -20.60 -9.82 -7.65
C PHE A 199 -20.29 -11.28 -7.34
N ASP A 200 -19.68 -11.98 -8.30
CA ASP A 200 -19.07 -13.26 -8.01
C ASP A 200 -17.81 -13.10 -7.15
N ARG A 201 -17.29 -14.21 -6.63
CA ARG A 201 -16.15 -14.21 -5.73
C ARG A 201 -14.90 -13.58 -6.34
N TYR A 202 -14.63 -13.86 -7.62
CA TYR A 202 -13.41 -13.36 -8.27
C TYR A 202 -13.48 -11.85 -8.53
N THR A 203 -14.61 -11.36 -9.02
CA THR A 203 -14.85 -9.91 -9.18
C THR A 203 -14.68 -9.19 -7.84
N ARG A 204 -15.23 -9.77 -6.76
CA ARG A 204 -15.12 -9.22 -5.41
C ARG A 204 -13.67 -9.18 -4.91
N PHE A 205 -12.89 -10.23 -5.16
CA PHE A 205 -11.47 -10.27 -4.86
C PHE A 205 -10.70 -9.17 -5.63
N LEU A 206 -10.90 -9.05 -6.94
CA LEU A 206 -10.22 -8.07 -7.76
C LEU A 206 -10.55 -6.63 -7.35
N SER A 207 -11.80 -6.34 -7.02
CA SER A 207 -12.23 -5.00 -6.61
C SER A 207 -11.67 -4.58 -5.24
N ASN A 208 -11.21 -5.52 -4.42
CA ASN A 208 -10.63 -5.27 -3.11
C ASN A 208 -9.10 -5.46 -3.05
N GLN A 209 -8.42 -5.51 -4.20
CA GLN A 209 -6.97 -5.54 -4.24
C GLN A 209 -6.36 -4.20 -3.85
N GLY A 210 -5.22 -4.26 -3.16
CA GLY A 210 -4.52 -3.07 -2.70
C GLY A 210 -3.13 -3.37 -2.17
N ASP A 211 -2.49 -2.36 -1.59
CA ASP A 211 -1.21 -2.48 -0.93
C ASP A 211 -1.38 -2.61 0.58
N LEU A 212 -0.43 -3.30 1.21
CA LEU A 212 -0.36 -3.53 2.64
C LEU A 212 1.03 -3.16 3.14
N VAL A 213 1.07 -2.32 4.18
CA VAL A 213 2.30 -1.95 4.88
C VAL A 213 2.14 -2.11 6.38
N MET A 214 3.27 -2.25 7.08
CA MET A 214 3.30 -2.38 8.53
C MET A 214 4.43 -1.53 9.13
N ASN A 215 4.29 -1.16 10.40
CA ASN A 215 5.39 -0.55 11.14
C ASN A 215 6.43 -1.62 11.54
N CYS A 216 7.62 -1.20 11.98
CA CYS A 216 8.73 -2.11 12.31
C CYS A 216 8.36 -3.13 13.41
N SER A 217 7.44 -2.80 14.31
CA SER A 217 6.99 -3.73 15.35
C SER A 217 5.97 -4.77 14.86
N GLY A 218 5.45 -4.65 13.64
CA GLY A 218 4.38 -5.50 13.11
C GLY A 218 3.02 -5.36 13.83
N LYS A 219 2.87 -4.34 14.70
CA LYS A 219 1.64 -4.14 15.48
C LYS A 219 0.64 -3.17 14.85
N ARG A 220 1.08 -2.39 13.89
CA ARG A 220 0.26 -1.44 13.14
C ARG A 220 0.38 -1.73 11.66
N LEU A 221 -0.75 -1.76 10.97
CA LEU A 221 -0.82 -2.01 9.55
C LEU A 221 -1.72 -0.97 8.88
N ALA A 222 -1.43 -0.71 7.62
CA ALA A 222 -2.32 0.05 6.76
C ALA A 222 -2.52 -0.71 5.45
N CYS A 223 -3.77 -0.78 5.00
CA CYS A 223 -4.14 -1.41 3.74
C CYS A 223 -4.97 -0.45 2.91
N ALA A 224 -4.56 -0.19 1.67
CA ALA A 224 -5.23 0.74 0.79
C ALA A 224 -5.53 0.11 -0.57
N LEU A 225 -6.74 0.34 -1.10
CA LEU A 225 -7.20 -0.27 -2.34
C LEU A 225 -6.76 0.52 -3.57
N ASN A 226 -6.34 -0.19 -4.62
CA ASN A 226 -5.77 0.43 -5.82
C ASN A 226 -6.81 1.21 -6.66
N PHE A 227 -8.06 0.78 -6.69
CA PHE A 227 -9.12 1.38 -7.51
C PHE A 227 -10.19 2.08 -6.69
N SER A 228 -9.79 2.61 -5.54
CA SER A 228 -10.70 3.32 -4.64
C SER A 228 -9.95 4.33 -3.77
N SER A 229 -10.68 5.15 -3.02
CA SER A 229 -10.11 5.97 -1.97
C SER A 229 -10.19 5.29 -0.59
N ASN A 230 -10.32 3.96 -0.56
CA ASN A 230 -10.44 3.20 0.69
C ASN A 230 -9.05 2.87 1.25
N ILE A 231 -8.83 3.28 2.49
CA ILE A 231 -7.65 2.90 3.28
C ILE A 231 -8.09 2.57 4.70
N ASP A 232 -7.64 1.44 5.21
CA ASP A 232 -7.88 0.96 6.56
C ASP A 232 -6.57 0.98 7.36
N PHE A 233 -6.63 1.52 8.57
CA PHE A 233 -5.57 1.47 9.57
C PHE A 233 -5.96 0.46 10.63
N LEU A 234 -5.05 -0.47 10.92
CA LEU A 234 -5.33 -1.62 11.76
C LEU A 234 -4.27 -1.76 12.85
N ALA A 235 -4.64 -2.41 13.92
CA ALA A 235 -3.73 -2.84 14.97
C ALA A 235 -3.88 -4.35 15.20
N VAL A 236 -2.77 -5.02 15.46
CA VAL A 236 -2.74 -6.42 15.89
C VAL A 236 -2.27 -6.46 17.35
N ASP A 237 -3.13 -6.98 18.21
CA ASP A 237 -2.87 -7.11 19.64
C ASP A 237 -3.51 -8.38 20.17
N GLU A 238 -2.78 -9.13 21.01
CA GLU A 238 -3.23 -10.39 21.63
C GLU A 238 -3.87 -11.39 20.63
N GLY A 239 -3.33 -11.48 19.42
CA GLY A 239 -3.87 -12.37 18.39
C GLY A 239 -5.18 -11.91 17.75
N LYS A 240 -5.54 -10.63 17.89
CA LYS A 240 -6.75 -10.02 17.31
C LYS A 240 -6.42 -8.86 16.39
N ILE A 241 -7.24 -8.72 15.34
CA ILE A 241 -7.21 -7.60 14.42
C ILE A 241 -8.23 -6.56 14.90
N ARG A 242 -7.77 -5.34 15.09
CA ARG A 242 -8.63 -4.22 15.45
C ARG A 242 -8.56 -3.12 14.38
N LEU A 243 -9.68 -2.77 13.82
CA LEU A 243 -9.79 -1.60 12.96
C LEU A 243 -9.62 -0.33 13.80
N VAL A 244 -8.59 0.46 13.49
CA VAL A 244 -8.31 1.75 14.16
C VAL A 244 -9.11 2.85 13.48
N LYS A 245 -9.00 2.92 12.15
CA LYS A 245 -9.72 3.90 11.33
C LYS A 245 -9.90 3.38 9.92
N SER A 246 -11.01 3.76 9.30
CA SER A 246 -11.30 3.51 7.90
C SER A 246 -11.66 4.82 7.22
N LEU A 247 -11.02 5.12 6.09
CA LEU A 247 -11.39 6.20 5.20
C LEU A 247 -11.97 5.61 3.93
N ARG A 248 -13.21 5.96 3.60
CA ARG A 248 -13.94 5.41 2.44
C ARG A 248 -14.77 6.52 1.80
N LEU A 249 -14.16 7.27 0.86
CA LEU A 249 -14.87 8.32 0.13
C LEU A 249 -15.48 7.82 -1.18
N LYS A 250 -14.72 7.01 -1.93
CA LYS A 250 -15.16 6.44 -3.21
C LYS A 250 -14.83 4.96 -3.22
N ASN A 251 -15.83 4.12 -3.35
CA ASN A 251 -15.66 2.67 -3.50
C ASN A 251 -15.17 2.31 -4.91
N PRO A 252 -14.53 1.14 -5.06
CA PRO A 252 -14.14 0.64 -6.38
C PRO A 252 -15.36 0.45 -7.28
N LEU A 253 -15.19 0.75 -8.57
CA LEU A 253 -16.20 0.54 -9.60
C LEU A 253 -15.71 -0.53 -10.57
N TYR A 254 -16.39 -1.65 -10.61
CA TYR A 254 -16.11 -2.80 -11.48
C TYR A 254 -17.37 -3.32 -12.11
N LEU A 255 -17.22 -3.84 -13.33
CA LEU A 255 -18.25 -4.65 -13.99
C LEU A 255 -17.85 -6.12 -13.89
N PRO A 256 -18.73 -6.97 -13.30
CA PRO A 256 -18.51 -8.39 -13.34
C PRO A 256 -18.69 -8.90 -14.77
N GLU A 257 -17.72 -9.69 -15.22
CA GLU A 257 -17.75 -10.32 -16.54
C GLU A 257 -17.66 -11.84 -16.39
N SER A 258 -18.42 -12.56 -17.19
CA SER A 258 -18.29 -14.01 -17.27
C SER A 258 -18.40 -14.48 -18.72
N SER A 259 -17.50 -15.33 -19.13
CA SER A 259 -17.52 -15.96 -20.45
C SER A 259 -16.98 -17.39 -20.36
N GLY A 260 -17.80 -18.37 -20.76
CA GLY A 260 -17.36 -19.76 -20.78
C GLY A 260 -16.98 -20.36 -19.41
N GLY A 261 -17.55 -19.83 -18.31
CA GLY A 261 -17.22 -20.26 -16.95
C GLY A 261 -15.97 -19.57 -16.36
N ILE A 262 -15.38 -18.66 -17.09
CA ILE A 262 -14.30 -17.79 -16.58
C ILE A 262 -14.93 -16.50 -16.09
N TYR A 263 -14.63 -16.14 -14.85
CA TYR A 263 -15.07 -14.90 -14.22
C TYR A 263 -13.92 -13.89 -14.26
N SER A 264 -14.26 -12.65 -14.54
CA SER A 264 -13.32 -11.53 -14.54
C SER A 264 -13.99 -10.26 -14.05
N ALA A 265 -13.21 -9.21 -13.86
CA ALA A 265 -13.70 -7.89 -13.52
C ALA A 265 -13.07 -6.87 -14.47
N SER A 266 -13.91 -6.08 -15.11
CA SER A 266 -13.46 -4.98 -15.97
C SER A 266 -13.62 -3.64 -15.26
N VAL A 267 -12.68 -2.75 -15.49
CA VAL A 267 -12.82 -1.35 -15.10
C VAL A 267 -13.85 -0.65 -15.97
N THR A 268 -14.54 0.31 -15.41
CA THR A 268 -15.51 1.15 -16.14
C THR A 268 -14.85 2.46 -16.59
N PRO A 269 -15.47 3.24 -17.49
CA PRO A 269 -14.99 4.58 -17.78
C PRO A 269 -14.95 5.51 -16.57
N GLU A 270 -15.73 5.22 -15.54
CA GLU A 270 -15.78 5.97 -14.28
C GLU A 270 -14.80 5.44 -13.21
N SER A 271 -14.19 4.28 -13.44
CA SER A 271 -13.16 3.74 -12.56
C SER A 271 -11.95 4.66 -12.50
N PHE A 272 -11.37 4.81 -11.33
CA PHE A 272 -10.25 5.71 -11.09
C PHE A 272 -9.13 5.00 -10.33
N TRP A 273 -7.90 5.49 -10.51
CA TRP A 273 -6.79 5.10 -9.68
C TRP A 273 -6.93 5.74 -8.30
N GLY A 274 -6.84 4.93 -7.26
CA GLY A 274 -6.80 5.38 -5.89
C GLY A 274 -5.38 5.38 -5.34
N TYR A 275 -5.11 4.45 -4.42
CA TYR A 275 -3.78 4.29 -3.86
C TYR A 275 -2.93 3.42 -4.78
N ILE A 276 -1.88 3.99 -5.33
CA ILE A 276 -1.02 3.34 -6.33
C ILE A 276 0.06 2.52 -5.66
N SER A 277 0.67 3.07 -4.59
CA SER A 277 1.74 2.43 -3.84
C SER A 277 1.74 2.94 -2.40
N LEU A 278 2.00 2.06 -1.45
CA LEU A 278 2.21 2.41 -0.04
C LEU A 278 3.65 2.11 0.38
N CYS A 279 4.17 2.94 1.27
CA CYS A 279 5.31 2.58 2.10
C CYS A 279 5.14 3.14 3.51
N SER A 280 5.96 2.71 4.46
CA SER A 280 5.79 3.11 5.85
C SER A 280 7.11 3.17 6.60
N THR A 281 7.09 3.96 7.68
CA THR A 281 8.11 4.02 8.71
C THR A 281 7.47 3.73 10.07
N ASP A 282 8.23 3.81 11.15
CA ASP A 282 7.64 3.69 12.48
C ASP A 282 6.65 4.81 12.84
N LYS A 283 6.73 5.95 12.15
CA LYS A 283 5.90 7.12 12.45
C LYS A 283 4.75 7.29 11.47
N TYR A 284 4.98 7.00 10.19
CA TYR A 284 4.08 7.42 9.12
C TYR A 284 3.80 6.32 8.12
N VAL A 285 2.66 6.46 7.46
CA VAL A 285 2.28 5.76 6.25
C VAL A 285 2.28 6.77 5.11
N TYR A 286 3.08 6.52 4.09
CA TYR A 286 3.17 7.29 2.86
C TYR A 286 2.37 6.59 1.78
N ALA A 287 1.51 7.32 1.12
CA ALA A 287 0.61 6.80 0.10
C ALA A 287 0.71 7.59 -1.19
N LEU A 288 1.21 6.99 -2.24
CA LEU A 288 1.13 7.54 -3.59
C LEU A 288 -0.32 7.41 -4.05
N TYR A 289 -0.99 8.55 -4.21
CA TYR A 289 -2.43 8.61 -4.46
C TYR A 289 -2.74 9.34 -5.75
N SER A 290 -3.67 8.80 -6.51
CA SER A 290 -4.25 9.43 -7.69
C SER A 290 -5.77 9.56 -7.52
N ASP A 291 -6.38 10.50 -8.23
CA ASP A 291 -7.85 10.63 -8.33
C ASP A 291 -8.26 10.72 -9.80
N LYS A 292 -7.38 10.26 -10.68
CA LYS A 292 -7.58 10.30 -12.14
C LYS A 292 -8.28 9.04 -12.61
N LYS A 293 -9.14 9.18 -13.59
CA LYS A 293 -9.80 8.04 -14.23
C LYS A 293 -8.76 7.11 -14.88
N VAL A 294 -8.99 5.80 -14.78
CA VAL A 294 -8.10 4.77 -15.34
C VAL A 294 -7.89 4.96 -16.84
N MET A 295 -8.94 5.39 -17.54
CA MET A 295 -8.89 5.61 -19.01
C MET A 295 -8.15 6.91 -19.41
N GLU A 296 -7.87 7.80 -18.46
CA GLU A 296 -7.25 9.10 -18.70
C GLU A 296 -5.77 9.15 -18.29
N SER A 297 -5.32 8.22 -17.49
CA SER A 297 -3.94 8.21 -16.97
C SER A 297 -3.41 6.79 -16.74
N GLY A 298 -2.08 6.64 -16.82
CA GLY A 298 -1.39 5.45 -16.36
C GLY A 298 -1.47 5.27 -14.84
N ARG A 299 -1.01 4.13 -14.35
CA ARG A 299 -0.88 3.83 -12.91
C ARG A 299 0.31 4.60 -12.29
N CYS A 300 0.21 5.91 -12.27
CA CYS A 300 1.23 6.80 -11.70
C CYS A 300 0.58 8.04 -11.09
N SER A 301 1.29 8.69 -10.18
CA SER A 301 0.85 9.95 -9.55
C SER A 301 2.03 10.79 -9.10
N SER A 302 1.80 12.09 -8.94
CA SER A 302 2.75 13.03 -8.32
C SER A 302 2.32 13.43 -6.91
N THR A 303 1.23 12.90 -6.37
CA THR A 303 0.71 13.26 -5.04
C THR A 303 1.04 12.17 -4.04
N VAL A 304 1.76 12.53 -2.97
CA VAL A 304 2.05 11.64 -1.84
C VAL A 304 1.32 12.16 -0.60
N LEU A 305 0.45 11.35 -0.05
CA LEU A 305 -0.31 11.63 1.18
C LEU A 305 0.39 10.95 2.35
N VAL A 306 0.53 11.65 3.47
CA VAL A 306 1.20 11.12 4.67
C VAL A 306 0.23 11.07 5.83
N TYR A 307 0.03 9.88 6.38
CA TYR A 307 -0.81 9.63 7.54
C TYR A 307 0.04 9.22 8.75
N ASP A 308 -0.47 9.48 9.94
CA ASP A 308 -0.01 8.76 11.13
C ASP A 308 -0.66 7.36 11.21
N TRP A 309 -0.21 6.53 12.15
CA TRP A 309 -0.73 5.19 12.34
C TRP A 309 -2.15 5.14 12.97
N ASP A 310 -2.69 6.25 13.38
CA ASP A 310 -4.10 6.39 13.76
C ASP A 310 -4.98 6.83 12.58
N GLY A 311 -4.37 6.97 11.39
CA GLY A 311 -5.05 7.32 10.14
C GLY A 311 -5.38 8.80 10.03
N ASN A 312 -4.72 9.68 10.77
CA ASN A 312 -4.92 11.10 10.63
C ASN A 312 -4.03 11.67 9.51
N PRO A 313 -4.56 12.53 8.65
CA PRO A 313 -3.78 13.28 7.68
C PRO A 313 -2.73 14.15 8.39
N VAL A 314 -1.47 14.04 7.97
CA VAL A 314 -0.35 14.78 8.58
C VAL A 314 0.16 15.85 7.62
N ARG A 315 0.51 15.47 6.41
CA ARG A 315 1.03 16.34 5.36
C ARG A 315 0.82 15.71 3.99
N SER A 316 1.02 16.48 2.94
CA SER A 316 1.05 15.97 1.58
C SER A 316 2.21 16.58 0.81
N PHE A 317 2.72 15.84 -0.17
CA PHE A 317 3.77 16.28 -1.06
C PHE A 317 3.30 16.24 -2.51
N GLN A 318 3.80 17.20 -3.28
CA GLN A 318 3.64 17.24 -4.72
C GLN A 318 5.01 17.03 -5.36
N LEU A 319 5.20 15.88 -6.00
CA LEU A 319 6.40 15.56 -6.75
C LEU A 319 6.40 16.31 -8.09
N ASP A 320 7.57 16.68 -8.58
CA ASP A 320 7.75 17.33 -9.88
C ASP A 320 7.61 16.34 -11.07
N VAL A 321 7.77 15.02 -10.82
CA VAL A 321 7.61 13.96 -11.84
C VAL A 321 6.62 12.91 -11.31
N PRO A 322 5.73 12.35 -12.17
CA PRO A 322 4.87 11.24 -11.76
C PRO A 322 5.66 9.99 -11.40
N ALA A 323 5.29 9.39 -10.27
CA ALA A 323 5.88 8.19 -9.70
C ALA A 323 5.00 6.97 -9.90
N PHE A 324 5.61 5.77 -9.91
CA PHE A 324 4.93 4.48 -9.97
C PHE A 324 4.95 3.77 -8.62
N HIS A 325 6.09 3.80 -7.91
CA HIS A 325 6.25 3.21 -6.58
C HIS A 325 7.06 4.12 -5.68
N ILE A 326 6.85 3.98 -4.37
CA ILE A 326 7.54 4.78 -3.36
C ILE A 326 8.07 3.89 -2.24
N ALA A 327 9.19 4.30 -1.63
CA ALA A 327 9.70 3.75 -0.39
C ALA A 327 10.34 4.87 0.44
N ALA A 328 10.06 4.93 1.74
CA ALA A 328 10.65 5.94 2.65
C ALA A 328 11.81 5.33 3.44
N ASP A 329 12.80 6.14 3.77
CA ASP A 329 13.83 5.75 4.74
C ASP A 329 13.28 5.77 6.18
N GLU A 330 13.89 5.02 7.09
CA GLU A 330 13.44 4.90 8.49
C GLU A 330 13.50 6.21 9.27
N THR A 331 14.24 7.21 8.77
CA THR A 331 14.40 8.51 9.42
C THR A 331 13.38 9.55 8.98
N ASP A 332 12.50 9.20 8.04
CA ASP A 332 11.56 10.12 7.39
C ASP A 332 12.26 11.31 6.70
N SER A 333 13.48 11.09 6.21
CA SER A 333 14.29 12.12 5.57
C SER A 333 14.26 12.04 4.05
N HIS A 334 14.14 10.83 3.50
CA HIS A 334 14.19 10.60 2.07
C HIS A 334 13.05 9.72 1.60
N LEU A 335 12.56 10.02 0.42
CA LEU A 335 11.60 9.20 -0.32
C LEU A 335 12.25 8.73 -1.61
N PHE A 336 12.43 7.42 -1.74
CA PHE A 336 12.83 6.75 -2.97
C PHE A 336 11.61 6.57 -3.84
N VAL A 337 11.75 6.86 -5.12
CA VAL A 337 10.64 6.88 -6.07
C VAL A 337 11.05 6.23 -7.36
N SER A 338 10.27 5.27 -7.85
CA SER A 338 10.46 4.77 -9.21
C SER A 338 9.72 5.65 -10.21
N LEU A 339 10.39 6.02 -11.27
CA LEU A 339 9.86 6.82 -12.36
C LEU A 339 10.42 6.35 -13.71
N MET A 340 9.83 6.81 -14.79
CA MET A 340 10.34 6.59 -16.15
C MET A 340 10.87 7.91 -16.70
N ASP A 341 12.01 7.86 -17.37
CA ASP A 341 12.55 9.01 -18.10
C ASP A 341 11.87 9.19 -19.46
N GLU A 342 12.30 10.21 -20.20
CA GLU A 342 11.77 10.53 -21.54
C GLU A 342 12.02 9.42 -22.57
N GLU A 343 13.04 8.57 -22.34
CA GLU A 343 13.38 7.44 -23.19
C GLU A 343 12.69 6.15 -22.76
N HIS A 344 11.82 6.21 -21.75
CA HIS A 344 11.09 5.09 -21.14
C HIS A 344 11.99 4.10 -20.35
N ASN A 345 13.16 4.55 -19.90
CA ASN A 345 13.98 3.77 -18.98
C ASN A 345 13.53 3.98 -17.53
N TRP A 346 13.60 2.92 -16.75
CA TRP A 346 13.29 2.99 -15.33
C TRP A 346 14.44 3.63 -14.55
N LYS A 347 14.09 4.55 -13.64
CA LYS A 347 15.00 5.23 -12.73
C LYS A 347 14.47 5.19 -11.31
N ILE A 348 15.40 5.22 -10.35
CA ILE A 348 15.09 5.50 -8.95
C ILE A 348 15.61 6.89 -8.64
N SER A 349 14.72 7.78 -8.20
CA SER A 349 15.08 9.12 -7.73
C SER A 349 14.85 9.23 -6.23
N VAL A 350 15.55 10.16 -5.60
CA VAL A 350 15.42 10.44 -4.16
C VAL A 350 14.94 11.86 -3.97
N TYR A 351 13.91 12.02 -3.16
CA TYR A 351 13.38 13.30 -2.72
C TYR A 351 13.74 13.52 -1.25
N ASP A 352 14.19 14.73 -0.93
CA ASP A 352 14.39 15.18 0.45
C ASP A 352 13.05 15.61 1.04
N LEU A 353 12.68 15.02 2.19
CA LEU A 353 11.41 15.26 2.89
C LEU A 353 11.51 16.34 3.99
N LYS A 354 12.67 16.97 4.16
CA LYS A 354 12.94 17.99 5.19
C LYS A 354 12.61 19.40 4.74
#